data_ad81cd111c03988502fdc5b71639ec19
#
_entry.id   ad81cd111c03988502fdc5b71639ec19
#
_cell.length_a   1.000
_cell.length_b   1.000
_cell.length_c   1.000
_cell.angle_alpha   90.00
_cell.angle_beta   90.00
_cell.angle_gamma   90.00
#
_symmetry.space_group_name_H-M   'P 1'
#
loop_
_entity.id
_entity.type
_entity.pdbx_description
1 polymer ?
#
loop_
_entity_poly.entity_id
_entity_poly.type
_entity_poly.pdbx_seq_one_letter_code
_entity_poly.pdbx_strand_id
1 'polypeptide(L)'
;MTKVLALGMMAAMLISAPLSAMAAEAAPADAAATAETQPEMAMQAAEGEAAVTALTNGVDPMTLDGLVQLNDGNWYYMEDGRLSSNASKTVKPACGSWWYVSGWKIDFSFTGFGKNGDDLWYVKDGQVQFGYTGVATGSNQYGNTSTYYVTNGRVDKSFCGLAYGSYNGEEGWINFCDGKPKYSYESLMEYNGAWWKMSGYMIDFDYTGAASNESGTWYVRNGQVDFGYTGVIEGKKGSRSYQYYFINGKANENLTGVFYTKVNGAEGWYGFYKGELATSDDYYEAPGRVLSNVSGWWYINPKTGLVDFNYNGLGITEDDDWYHYWYVENGQINFNFNGLYNYHTRYYGDILCCITNGQVDPNVNGVYQLTVNGQTNWYGFFQGMQTEDEVLMNPYDGSWWYTGDDGLVDFSYTGIAERYDQNGDKFDSW
;
A
#
# COMPACT_ATOMS: atom_id res chain seq x y z
N MET A 1 35.67 -6.09 2.08
CA MET A 1 35.36 -7.32 2.84
C MET A 1 34.65 -7.00 4.14
N THR A 2 33.55 -6.23 4.14
CA THR A 2 32.83 -5.83 5.37
C THR A 2 31.30 -5.78 5.19
N LYS A 3 30.77 -6.50 4.20
CA LYS A 3 29.31 -6.56 3.95
C LYS A 3 28.65 -7.92 4.23
N VAL A 4 29.39 -8.89 4.76
CA VAL A 4 28.90 -10.27 4.97
C VAL A 4 28.45 -10.53 6.41
N LEU A 5 28.78 -9.68 7.38
CA LEU A 5 28.44 -9.93 8.80
C LEU A 5 27.02 -9.47 9.23
N ALA A 6 26.35 -8.63 8.47
CA ALA A 6 24.99 -8.20 8.83
C ALA A 6 23.89 -9.19 8.41
N LEU A 7 24.15 -10.04 7.43
CA LEU A 7 23.19 -11.05 6.95
C LEU A 7 23.15 -12.32 7.82
N GLY A 8 24.17 -12.58 8.60
CA GLY A 8 24.28 -13.80 9.40
C GLY A 8 23.47 -13.81 10.71
N MET A 9 23.04 -12.66 11.22
CA MET A 9 22.28 -12.59 12.48
C MET A 9 20.76 -12.63 12.32
N MET A 10 20.21 -12.41 11.13
CA MET A 10 18.77 -12.49 10.90
C MET A 10 18.27 -13.89 10.50
N ALA A 11 19.13 -14.80 10.10
CA ALA A 11 18.74 -16.16 9.69
C ALA A 11 18.49 -17.13 10.85
N ALA A 12 18.76 -16.75 12.09
CA ALA A 12 18.63 -17.63 13.27
C ALA A 12 17.30 -17.49 14.04
N MET A 13 16.35 -16.67 13.60
CA MET A 13 15.06 -16.46 14.30
C MET A 13 13.83 -16.95 13.53
N LEU A 14 13.97 -17.91 12.62
CA LEU A 14 12.85 -18.63 12.06
C LEU A 14 12.47 -19.81 12.97
N ILE A 15 11.73 -19.55 14.03
CA ILE A 15 11.00 -20.57 14.79
C ILE A 15 9.51 -20.29 14.58
N SER A 16 8.88 -21.26 13.97
CA SER A 16 7.45 -21.34 13.64
C SER A 16 6.53 -21.25 14.86
N ALA A 17 5.48 -20.43 14.78
CA ALA A 17 4.27 -20.60 15.57
C ALA A 17 3.03 -20.17 14.76
N PRO A 18 1.85 -20.76 15.03
CA PRO A 18 0.74 -20.81 14.07
C PRO A 18 -0.17 -19.58 14.09
N LEU A 19 -0.78 -19.33 12.92
CA LEU A 19 -1.83 -18.34 12.71
C LEU A 19 -3.06 -18.58 13.59
N SER A 20 -3.54 -17.49 14.20
CA SER A 20 -4.96 -17.36 14.55
C SER A 20 -5.40 -15.93 14.22
N ALA A 21 -6.39 -15.85 13.33
CA ALA A 21 -7.04 -14.61 12.94
C ALA A 21 -7.94 -14.09 14.06
N MET A 22 -7.90 -12.77 14.35
CA MET A 22 -9.07 -12.05 14.87
C MET A 22 -9.03 -10.54 14.61
N ALA A 23 -10.22 -10.00 14.48
CA ALA A 23 -10.72 -8.76 13.96
C ALA A 23 -10.13 -7.47 14.53
N ALA A 24 -10.18 -6.43 13.69
CA ALA A 24 -9.94 -5.03 14.02
C ALA A 24 -10.93 -4.53 15.08
N GLU A 25 -10.43 -3.90 16.13
CA GLU A 25 -11.24 -3.12 17.06
C GLU A 25 -10.68 -1.70 17.20
N ALA A 26 -11.60 -0.76 17.25
CA ALA A 26 -11.36 0.68 17.18
C ALA A 26 -10.59 1.20 18.41
N ALA A 27 -9.80 2.24 18.21
CA ALA A 27 -9.09 2.97 19.26
C ALA A 27 -10.04 3.45 20.37
N PRO A 28 -9.73 3.23 21.65
CA PRO A 28 -10.51 3.81 22.73
C PRO A 28 -10.18 5.30 22.89
N ALA A 29 -11.24 6.09 23.03
CA ALA A 29 -11.19 7.49 23.37
C ALA A 29 -10.56 7.70 24.76
N ASP A 30 -9.83 8.81 24.93
CA ASP A 30 -9.30 9.30 26.20
C ASP A 30 -10.38 9.31 27.30
N ALA A 31 -10.22 8.44 28.29
CA ALA A 31 -11.01 8.50 29.50
C ALA A 31 -10.40 9.56 30.43
N ALA A 32 -11.18 10.60 30.70
CA ALA A 32 -10.83 11.64 31.64
C ALA A 32 -10.50 11.07 33.04
N ALA A 33 -9.31 11.42 33.54
CA ALA A 33 -8.90 11.12 34.90
C ALA A 33 -9.86 11.76 35.91
N THR A 34 -10.56 10.93 36.66
CA THR A 34 -11.29 11.39 37.85
C THR A 34 -10.27 11.78 38.91
N ALA A 35 -10.24 13.06 39.26
CA ALA A 35 -9.45 13.56 40.36
C ALA A 35 -9.93 12.91 41.67
N GLU A 36 -9.02 12.22 42.40
CA GLU A 36 -9.25 11.83 43.77
C GLU A 36 -9.51 13.10 44.60
N THR A 37 -10.58 13.11 45.34
CA THR A 37 -11.02 14.29 46.11
C THR A 37 -10.06 14.56 47.26
N GLN A 38 -9.65 15.83 47.44
CA GLN A 38 -8.73 16.28 48.51
C GLN A 38 -9.00 15.74 49.93
N PRO A 39 -10.24 15.45 50.35
CA PRO A 39 -10.53 14.88 51.68
C PRO A 39 -9.98 13.45 51.87
N GLU A 40 -9.94 12.65 50.83
CA GLU A 40 -9.48 11.24 50.91
C GLU A 40 -7.95 11.13 51.09
N MET A 41 -7.22 12.01 50.41
CA MET A 41 -5.76 12.09 50.58
C MET A 41 -5.35 12.61 51.98
N ALA A 42 -6.12 13.53 52.55
CA ALA A 42 -5.87 14.05 53.90
C ALA A 42 -6.17 12.99 54.97
N MET A 43 -7.20 12.18 54.81
CA MET A 43 -7.50 11.06 55.72
C MET A 43 -6.43 9.98 55.65
N GLN A 44 -5.98 9.62 54.47
CA GLN A 44 -4.90 8.63 54.29
C GLN A 44 -3.56 9.08 54.84
N ALA A 45 -3.23 10.37 54.75
CA ALA A 45 -2.04 10.94 55.36
C ALA A 45 -2.09 10.89 56.90
N ALA A 46 -3.21 11.21 57.49
CA ALA A 46 -3.40 11.15 58.95
C ALA A 46 -3.35 9.73 59.52
N GLU A 47 -3.91 8.75 58.79
CA GLU A 47 -3.80 7.34 59.16
C GLU A 47 -2.37 6.84 59.04
N GLY A 48 -1.58 7.29 58.04
CA GLY A 48 -0.22 6.98 57.84
C GLY A 48 0.70 7.49 58.94
N GLU A 49 0.51 8.73 59.41
CA GLU A 49 1.28 9.31 60.52
C GLU A 49 1.03 8.58 61.86
N ALA A 50 -0.22 8.22 62.16
CA ALA A 50 -0.58 7.41 63.31
C ALA A 50 0.05 6.01 63.24
N ALA A 51 0.07 5.37 62.07
CA ALA A 51 0.69 4.09 61.86
C ALA A 51 2.24 4.12 62.08
N VAL A 52 2.92 5.17 61.59
CA VAL A 52 4.38 5.31 61.80
C VAL A 52 4.72 5.43 63.26
N THR A 53 4.00 6.22 64.01
CA THR A 53 4.24 6.38 65.46
C THR A 53 4.08 5.06 66.22
N ALA A 54 3.14 4.22 65.83
CA ALA A 54 2.94 2.89 66.43
C ALA A 54 4.02 1.88 66.01
N LEU A 55 4.64 2.04 64.83
CA LEU A 55 5.60 1.10 64.26
C LEU A 55 7.07 1.44 64.59
N THR A 56 7.36 2.62 65.14
CA THR A 56 8.76 3.06 65.41
C THR A 56 9.31 2.63 66.78
N ASN A 57 8.48 2.02 67.64
CA ASN A 57 8.90 1.57 68.99
C ASN A 57 9.67 2.62 69.81
N GLY A 58 9.27 3.87 69.76
CA GLY A 58 9.91 4.96 70.50
C GLY A 58 11.18 5.55 69.85
N VAL A 59 11.52 5.17 68.66
CA VAL A 59 12.48 5.91 67.83
C VAL A 59 11.79 7.18 67.36
N ASP A 60 12.42 8.33 67.51
CA ASP A 60 11.91 9.60 67.02
C ASP A 60 11.77 9.54 65.51
N PRO A 61 10.51 9.57 64.96
CA PRO A 61 10.28 9.52 63.51
C PRO A 61 11.04 10.62 62.75
N MET A 62 11.26 11.77 63.37
CA MET A 62 11.99 12.90 62.76
C MET A 62 13.45 12.58 62.41
N THR A 63 13.97 11.47 62.91
CA THR A 63 15.35 10.99 62.56
C THR A 63 15.34 10.00 61.41
N LEU A 64 14.18 9.62 60.91
CA LEU A 64 14.02 8.66 59.86
C LEU A 64 13.86 9.38 58.52
N ASP A 65 14.72 9.11 57.57
CA ASP A 65 14.68 9.65 56.21
C ASP A 65 15.05 8.60 55.16
N GLY A 66 14.49 8.73 53.95
CA GLY A 66 14.70 7.78 52.87
C GLY A 66 13.95 6.47 53.06
N LEU A 67 14.56 5.35 52.69
CA LEU A 67 13.98 3.99 52.73
C LEU A 67 14.20 3.37 54.12
N VAL A 68 13.12 3.15 54.84
CA VAL A 68 13.15 2.66 56.24
C VAL A 68 12.26 1.40 56.35
N GLN A 69 12.80 0.33 56.94
CA GLN A 69 11.99 -0.82 57.32
C GLN A 69 11.44 -0.62 58.72
N LEU A 70 10.13 -0.69 58.86
CA LEU A 70 9.43 -0.54 60.12
C LEU A 70 9.14 -1.91 60.78
N ASN A 71 8.64 -1.92 62.01
CA ASN A 71 8.45 -3.12 62.84
C ASN A 71 7.43 -4.12 62.21
N ASP A 72 6.58 -3.69 61.28
CA ASP A 72 5.66 -4.55 60.54
C ASP A 72 6.37 -5.31 59.42
N GLY A 73 7.68 -5.12 59.23
CA GLY A 73 8.48 -5.74 58.21
C GLY A 73 8.37 -5.10 56.82
N ASN A 74 7.53 -4.09 56.66
CA ASN A 74 7.38 -3.37 55.42
C ASN A 74 8.44 -2.28 55.26
N TRP A 75 8.79 -1.95 54.01
CA TRP A 75 9.66 -0.84 53.69
C TRP A 75 8.84 0.37 53.30
N TYR A 76 9.14 1.51 53.93
CA TYR A 76 8.48 2.79 53.77
C TYR A 76 9.44 3.83 53.25
N TYR A 77 8.95 4.81 52.52
CA TYR A 77 9.74 5.96 52.11
C TYR A 77 9.35 7.17 52.98
N MET A 78 10.32 7.67 53.73
CA MET A 78 10.18 8.77 54.66
C MET A 78 10.86 10.01 54.09
N GLU A 79 10.27 11.17 54.31
CA GLU A 79 10.83 12.50 54.03
C GLU A 79 10.65 13.37 55.28
N ASP A 80 11.74 13.89 55.85
CA ASP A 80 11.73 14.72 57.07
C ASP A 80 10.93 14.07 58.22
N GLY A 81 11.14 12.79 58.45
CA GLY A 81 10.50 12.03 59.51
C GLY A 81 9.02 11.69 59.31
N ARG A 82 8.50 11.91 58.11
CA ARG A 82 7.09 11.64 57.75
C ARG A 82 6.98 10.70 56.57
N LEU A 83 5.88 9.95 56.55
CA LEU A 83 5.55 9.18 55.34
C LEU A 83 5.22 10.14 54.20
N SER A 84 5.94 9.99 53.08
CA SER A 84 5.76 10.89 51.95
C SER A 84 4.61 10.43 51.07
N SER A 85 3.42 11.04 51.23
CA SER A 85 2.27 10.80 50.33
C SER A 85 2.53 11.27 48.87
N ASN A 86 3.40 12.26 48.72
CA ASN A 86 3.81 12.76 47.39
C ASN A 86 4.71 11.78 46.62
N ALA A 87 5.23 10.78 47.31
CA ALA A 87 6.07 9.74 46.67
C ALA A 87 5.28 8.64 45.96
N SER A 88 3.95 8.60 46.14
CA SER A 88 3.12 7.54 45.56
C SER A 88 3.21 7.54 44.02
N LYS A 89 3.32 6.34 43.44
CA LYS A 89 3.49 6.11 41.99
C LYS A 89 4.75 6.73 41.40
N THR A 90 5.75 7.01 42.26
CA THR A 90 7.05 7.55 41.83
C THR A 90 8.19 6.57 42.16
N VAL A 91 9.36 6.80 41.57
CA VAL A 91 10.58 6.12 41.99
C VAL A 91 11.47 7.07 42.79
N LYS A 92 11.96 6.57 43.90
CA LYS A 92 12.78 7.35 44.85
C LYS A 92 14.13 6.69 45.07
N PRO A 93 15.24 7.48 45.14
CA PRO A 93 16.56 6.97 45.42
C PRO A 93 16.67 6.54 46.89
N ALA A 94 17.13 5.32 47.12
CA ALA A 94 17.52 4.83 48.44
C ALA A 94 18.44 3.63 48.34
N CYS A 95 19.41 3.52 49.26
CA CYS A 95 20.34 2.39 49.37
C CYS A 95 21.09 2.04 48.07
N GLY A 96 21.50 3.05 47.29
CA GLY A 96 22.26 2.86 46.05
C GLY A 96 21.43 2.42 44.84
N SER A 97 20.10 2.41 44.96
CA SER A 97 19.17 2.10 43.88
C SER A 97 17.94 3.03 43.91
N TRP A 98 17.02 2.83 43.01
CA TRP A 98 15.76 3.56 43.00
C TRP A 98 14.58 2.57 43.06
N TRP A 99 13.58 2.90 43.90
CA TRP A 99 12.50 2.00 44.27
C TRP A 99 11.16 2.63 43.97
N TYR A 100 10.20 1.81 43.51
CA TYR A 100 8.83 2.25 43.24
C TYR A 100 8.05 2.32 44.55
N VAL A 101 7.47 3.46 44.80
CA VAL A 101 6.65 3.74 45.99
C VAL A 101 5.16 3.70 45.61
N SER A 102 4.38 2.88 46.29
CA SER A 102 2.92 2.80 46.16
C SER A 102 2.28 3.21 47.48
N GLY A 103 1.54 4.35 47.47
CA GLY A 103 1.19 4.97 48.73
C GLY A 103 2.44 5.46 49.48
N TRP A 104 2.72 4.86 50.64
CA TRP A 104 3.91 5.15 51.45
C TRP A 104 4.92 4.01 51.46
N LYS A 105 4.58 2.86 50.81
CA LYS A 105 5.37 1.63 50.88
C LYS A 105 6.08 1.40 49.56
N ILE A 106 7.21 0.72 49.67
CA ILE A 106 7.86 0.13 48.48
C ILE A 106 7.02 -1.06 48.01
N ASP A 107 6.67 -1.05 46.75
CA ASP A 107 5.96 -2.14 46.12
C ASP A 107 6.97 -3.00 45.33
N PHE A 108 7.44 -4.07 45.96
CA PHE A 108 8.38 -5.02 45.37
C PHE A 108 7.76 -5.91 44.28
N SER A 109 6.42 -5.89 44.15
CA SER A 109 5.74 -6.66 43.09
C SER A 109 5.54 -5.85 41.82
N PHE A 110 5.74 -4.53 41.86
CA PHE A 110 5.48 -3.66 40.74
C PHE A 110 6.45 -3.86 39.58
N THR A 111 5.90 -4.10 38.39
CA THR A 111 6.65 -4.06 37.13
C THR A 111 5.92 -3.11 36.19
N GLY A 112 6.63 -2.07 35.71
CA GLY A 112 6.03 -1.02 34.89
C GLY A 112 6.87 0.24 34.87
N PHE A 113 6.20 1.39 34.90
CA PHE A 113 6.84 2.69 34.74
C PHE A 113 6.52 3.61 35.92
N GLY A 114 7.55 4.01 36.66
CA GLY A 114 7.47 4.95 37.77
C GLY A 114 8.04 6.32 37.39
N LYS A 115 7.41 7.40 37.91
CA LYS A 115 7.87 8.78 37.67
C LYS A 115 9.01 9.19 38.61
N ASN A 116 9.95 9.99 38.08
CA ASN A 116 10.79 10.87 38.86
C ASN A 116 10.94 12.21 38.15
N GLY A 117 10.27 13.26 38.67
CA GLY A 117 10.09 14.51 37.94
C GLY A 117 9.26 14.29 36.66
N ASP A 118 9.80 14.75 35.53
CA ASP A 118 9.18 14.58 34.20
C ASP A 118 9.61 13.29 33.49
N ASP A 119 10.50 12.51 34.12
CA ASP A 119 11.02 11.28 33.54
C ASP A 119 10.24 10.06 34.00
N LEU A 120 10.08 9.09 33.09
CA LEU A 120 9.56 7.76 33.35
C LEU A 120 10.71 6.76 33.38
N TRP A 121 10.73 5.92 34.39
CA TRP A 121 11.75 4.91 34.61
C TRP A 121 11.14 3.52 34.59
N TYR A 122 11.80 2.61 33.92
CA TYR A 122 11.39 1.20 33.88
C TYR A 122 11.74 0.53 35.21
N VAL A 123 10.73 -0.03 35.82
CA VAL A 123 10.77 -0.73 37.09
C VAL A 123 10.45 -2.19 36.86
N LYS A 124 11.23 -3.07 37.46
CA LYS A 124 10.95 -4.50 37.54
C LYS A 124 11.15 -4.97 38.97
N ASP A 125 10.17 -5.72 39.48
CA ASP A 125 10.18 -6.21 40.86
C ASP A 125 10.48 -5.07 41.88
N GLY A 126 9.79 -3.94 41.68
CA GLY A 126 9.89 -2.74 42.51
C GLY A 126 11.13 -1.89 42.33
N GLN A 127 12.15 -2.33 41.57
CA GLN A 127 13.42 -1.65 41.40
C GLN A 127 13.62 -1.11 39.99
N VAL A 128 14.17 0.11 39.88
CA VAL A 128 14.53 0.72 38.58
C VAL A 128 15.67 -0.07 37.94
N GLN A 129 15.52 -0.41 36.68
CA GLN A 129 16.44 -1.19 35.89
C GLN A 129 17.42 -0.31 35.10
N PHE A 130 18.39 0.35 35.77
CA PHE A 130 19.31 1.30 35.13
C PHE A 130 20.16 0.72 33.98
N GLY A 131 20.39 -0.58 33.95
CA GLY A 131 21.14 -1.25 32.88
C GLY A 131 20.26 -1.66 31.67
N TYR A 132 18.95 -1.44 31.73
CA TYR A 132 18.07 -1.92 30.69
C TYR A 132 17.99 -0.93 29.53
N THR A 133 18.21 -1.43 28.32
CA THR A 133 17.96 -0.71 27.07
C THR A 133 17.17 -1.62 26.11
N GLY A 134 16.06 -1.13 25.58
CA GLY A 134 15.19 -1.88 24.69
C GLY A 134 13.71 -1.58 24.90
N VAL A 135 12.85 -2.42 24.34
CA VAL A 135 11.39 -2.29 24.46
C VAL A 135 10.93 -2.85 25.79
N ALA A 136 10.25 -2.05 26.58
CA ALA A 136 9.66 -2.46 27.85
C ALA A 136 8.14 -2.24 27.85
N THR A 137 7.40 -3.22 28.38
CA THR A 137 5.94 -3.15 28.55
C THR A 137 5.59 -3.37 30.02
N GLY A 138 4.71 -2.58 30.55
CA GLY A 138 4.27 -2.67 31.95
C GLY A 138 3.24 -1.66 32.31
N SER A 139 2.81 -1.68 33.59
CA SER A 139 1.80 -0.74 34.10
C SER A 139 2.35 0.69 34.14
N ASN A 140 1.54 1.65 33.72
CA ASN A 140 1.85 3.06 33.91
C ASN A 140 1.25 3.57 35.24
N GLN A 141 1.47 4.83 35.55
CA GLN A 141 0.98 5.50 36.76
C GLN A 141 -0.57 5.45 36.94
N TYR A 142 -1.31 5.16 35.87
CA TYR A 142 -2.77 5.06 35.88
C TYR A 142 -3.29 3.61 35.94
N GLY A 143 -2.35 2.63 36.02
CA GLY A 143 -2.66 1.20 36.02
C GLY A 143 -2.92 0.60 34.62
N ASN A 144 -2.78 1.39 33.55
CA ASN A 144 -2.92 0.89 32.18
C ASN A 144 -1.59 0.31 31.68
N THR A 145 -1.67 -0.73 30.86
CA THR A 145 -0.50 -1.26 30.17
C THR A 145 0.04 -0.24 29.16
N SER A 146 1.33 -0.01 29.18
CA SER A 146 2.03 0.87 28.24
C SER A 146 3.31 0.23 27.77
N THR A 147 3.70 0.53 26.54
CA THR A 147 4.96 0.08 25.94
C THR A 147 5.79 1.30 25.58
N TYR A 148 7.07 1.27 25.92
CA TYR A 148 8.03 2.34 25.60
C TYR A 148 9.38 1.76 25.18
N TYR A 149 10.14 2.54 24.43
CA TYR A 149 11.56 2.31 24.26
C TYR A 149 12.31 2.96 25.42
N VAL A 150 13.18 2.20 26.03
CA VAL A 150 13.92 2.56 27.24
C VAL A 150 15.40 2.55 26.94
N THR A 151 16.12 3.58 27.39
CA THR A 151 17.58 3.67 27.34
C THR A 151 18.13 3.87 28.75
N ASN A 152 19.00 2.96 29.21
CA ASN A 152 19.57 2.99 30.53
C ASN A 152 18.52 3.16 31.65
N GLY A 153 17.44 2.39 31.55
CA GLY A 153 16.33 2.39 32.50
C GLY A 153 15.33 3.51 32.38
N ARG A 154 15.60 4.55 31.58
CA ARG A 154 14.71 5.71 31.37
C ARG A 154 14.00 5.63 30.04
N VAL A 155 12.73 5.98 29.97
CA VAL A 155 11.98 6.12 28.71
C VAL A 155 12.67 7.16 27.83
N ASP A 156 13.08 6.75 26.67
CA ASP A 156 13.80 7.59 25.71
C ASP A 156 12.81 8.29 24.76
N LYS A 157 12.41 9.49 25.15
CA LYS A 157 11.49 10.33 24.37
C LYS A 157 12.07 10.86 23.05
N SER A 158 13.38 10.65 22.81
CA SER A 158 14.01 11.03 21.54
C SER A 158 14.12 9.87 20.54
N PHE A 159 13.85 8.64 21.00
CA PHE A 159 13.96 7.48 20.13
C PHE A 159 12.87 7.44 19.06
N CYS A 160 13.32 7.45 17.80
CA CYS A 160 12.49 7.18 16.61
C CYS A 160 13.20 6.12 15.76
N GLY A 161 12.52 5.03 15.43
CA GLY A 161 13.07 3.93 14.65
C GLY A 161 12.46 2.58 14.98
N LEU A 162 13.09 1.52 14.52
CA LEU A 162 12.63 0.15 14.76
C LEU A 162 13.36 -0.46 15.96
N ALA A 163 12.61 -1.12 16.84
CA ALA A 163 13.18 -1.91 17.94
C ALA A 163 12.39 -3.22 18.10
N TYR A 164 13.11 -4.30 18.43
CA TYR A 164 12.49 -5.60 18.66
C TYR A 164 11.94 -5.70 20.09
N GLY A 165 10.73 -6.20 20.22
CA GLY A 165 10.08 -6.39 21.50
C GLY A 165 8.64 -6.88 21.38
N SER A 166 7.88 -6.78 22.49
CA SER A 166 6.47 -7.16 22.55
C SER A 166 5.57 -5.92 22.59
N TYR A 167 4.54 -5.90 21.78
CA TYR A 167 3.48 -4.89 21.76
C TYR A 167 2.11 -5.52 21.53
N ASN A 168 1.16 -5.27 22.44
CA ASN A 168 -0.19 -5.86 22.42
C ASN A 168 -0.20 -7.41 22.38
N GLY A 169 0.82 -8.04 22.97
CA GLY A 169 0.95 -9.50 23.03
C GLY A 169 1.63 -10.14 21.83
N GLU A 170 2.02 -9.36 20.83
CA GLU A 170 2.78 -9.82 19.66
C GLU A 170 4.25 -9.44 19.79
N GLU A 171 5.15 -10.32 19.37
CA GLU A 171 6.59 -10.04 19.32
C GLU A 171 7.03 -9.73 17.90
N GLY A 172 7.85 -8.66 17.76
CA GLY A 172 8.34 -8.25 16.44
C GLY A 172 9.15 -6.97 16.48
N TRP A 173 9.51 -6.48 15.30
CA TRP A 173 10.14 -5.18 15.12
C TRP A 173 9.08 -4.09 15.07
N ILE A 174 9.03 -3.29 16.12
CA ILE A 174 8.02 -2.27 16.37
C ILE A 174 8.57 -0.91 15.92
N ASN A 175 7.76 -0.14 15.21
CA ASN A 175 8.06 1.25 14.88
C ASN A 175 7.78 2.15 16.08
N PHE A 176 8.77 2.95 16.47
CA PHE A 176 8.70 3.92 17.56
C PHE A 176 8.88 5.34 17.05
N CYS A 177 8.21 6.29 17.69
CA CYS A 177 8.54 7.71 17.62
C CYS A 177 8.27 8.33 18.98
N ASP A 178 9.13 9.26 19.42
CA ASP A 178 9.09 9.85 20.75
C ASP A 178 9.06 8.80 21.88
N GLY A 179 9.75 7.68 21.65
CA GLY A 179 9.84 6.55 22.56
C GLY A 179 8.57 5.71 22.70
N LYS A 180 7.54 5.94 21.88
CA LYS A 180 6.26 5.22 21.90
C LYS A 180 6.03 4.46 20.60
N PRO A 181 5.33 3.30 20.65
CA PRO A 181 4.89 2.66 19.44
C PRO A 181 4.09 3.62 18.56
N LYS A 182 4.49 3.70 17.28
CA LYS A 182 3.87 4.57 16.28
C LYS A 182 3.26 3.73 15.16
N TYR A 183 1.99 3.97 14.87
CA TYR A 183 1.32 3.36 13.72
C TYR A 183 1.92 3.92 12.43
N SER A 184 2.30 3.03 11.52
CA SER A 184 2.76 3.41 10.19
C SER A 184 1.58 3.38 9.21
N TYR A 185 1.25 4.55 8.66
CA TYR A 185 0.27 4.67 7.56
C TYR A 185 0.92 4.36 6.20
N GLU A 186 2.24 4.50 6.13
CA GLU A 186 3.00 4.14 4.94
C GLU A 186 3.27 2.64 4.91
N SER A 187 3.12 2.06 3.72
CA SER A 187 3.33 0.63 3.57
C SER A 187 4.81 0.24 3.60
N LEU A 188 5.73 1.17 3.33
CA LEU A 188 7.18 0.98 3.36
C LEU A 188 7.85 2.04 4.24
N MET A 189 8.80 1.61 5.06
CA MET A 189 9.60 2.46 5.95
C MET A 189 11.09 2.20 5.74
N GLU A 190 11.88 3.26 5.59
CA GLU A 190 13.33 3.15 5.56
C GLU A 190 13.91 3.11 6.98
N TYR A 191 14.77 2.12 7.21
CA TYR A 191 15.53 2.02 8.46
C TYR A 191 16.86 1.29 8.23
N ASN A 192 17.96 1.90 8.68
CA ASN A 192 19.33 1.38 8.53
C ASN A 192 19.71 1.00 7.09
N GLY A 193 19.31 1.81 6.10
CA GLY A 193 19.64 1.61 4.69
C GLY A 193 18.87 0.47 4.00
N ALA A 194 17.83 -0.07 4.64
CA ALA A 194 16.90 -1.01 4.08
C ALA A 194 15.46 -0.46 4.16
N TRP A 195 14.60 -0.91 3.26
CA TRP A 195 13.19 -0.54 3.27
C TRP A 195 12.35 -1.75 3.67
N TRP A 196 11.49 -1.55 4.65
CA TRP A 196 10.72 -2.59 5.30
C TRP A 196 9.23 -2.41 5.09
N LYS A 197 8.53 -3.51 4.85
CA LYS A 197 7.07 -3.53 4.75
C LYS A 197 6.46 -3.44 6.14
N MET A 198 5.68 -2.40 6.36
CA MET A 198 4.96 -2.19 7.61
C MET A 198 3.54 -2.73 7.53
N SER A 199 3.10 -3.33 8.64
CA SER A 199 1.71 -3.64 8.93
C SER A 199 1.36 -3.02 10.28
N GLY A 200 0.69 -1.86 10.26
CA GLY A 200 0.38 -1.12 11.48
C GLY A 200 1.62 -0.67 12.24
N TYR A 201 1.86 -1.24 13.40
CA TYR A 201 2.98 -0.89 14.28
C TYR A 201 4.27 -1.66 14.00
N MET A 202 4.21 -2.75 13.21
CA MET A 202 5.30 -3.71 13.09
C MET A 202 5.71 -3.96 11.65
N ILE A 203 6.93 -4.50 11.47
CA ILE A 203 7.37 -5.05 10.18
C ILE A 203 6.61 -6.34 9.91
N ASP A 204 6.10 -6.46 8.68
CA ASP A 204 5.47 -7.67 8.16
C ASP A 204 6.51 -8.50 7.37
N PHE A 205 7.15 -9.45 8.03
CA PHE A 205 8.15 -10.34 7.41
C PHE A 205 7.55 -11.41 6.50
N ASP A 206 6.26 -11.67 6.61
CA ASP A 206 5.59 -12.69 5.79
C ASP A 206 5.17 -12.11 4.43
N TYR A 207 5.21 -10.80 4.30
CA TYR A 207 4.79 -10.14 3.07
C TYR A 207 5.81 -10.35 1.94
N THR A 208 5.30 -10.83 0.81
CA THR A 208 6.03 -10.85 -0.47
C THR A 208 5.09 -10.36 -1.57
N GLY A 209 5.49 -9.32 -2.29
CA GLY A 209 4.66 -8.71 -3.32
C GLY A 209 5.03 -7.26 -3.59
N ALA A 210 4.15 -6.54 -4.25
CA ALA A 210 4.32 -5.12 -4.55
C ALA A 210 3.80 -4.24 -3.40
N ALA A 211 4.59 -3.27 -2.97
CA ALA A 211 4.20 -2.27 -1.97
C ALA A 211 4.67 -0.87 -2.39
N SER A 212 3.90 0.16 -2.06
CA SER A 212 4.16 1.53 -2.54
C SER A 212 4.48 2.48 -1.39
N ASN A 213 5.27 3.50 -1.72
CA ASN A 213 5.49 4.72 -0.93
C ASN A 213 5.50 5.94 -1.87
N GLU A 214 5.86 7.11 -1.36
CA GLU A 214 5.95 8.35 -2.16
C GLU A 214 6.94 8.26 -3.33
N SER A 215 7.95 7.37 -3.24
CA SER A 215 8.97 7.19 -4.28
C SER A 215 8.56 6.22 -5.40
N GLY A 216 7.40 5.52 -5.25
CA GLY A 216 6.86 4.59 -6.23
C GLY A 216 6.47 3.23 -5.67
N THR A 217 6.30 2.25 -6.54
CA THR A 217 5.95 0.86 -6.21
C THR A 217 7.19 -0.03 -6.27
N TRP A 218 7.40 -0.82 -5.22
CA TRP A 218 8.59 -1.61 -5.00
C TRP A 218 8.25 -3.09 -4.77
N TYR A 219 9.14 -3.97 -5.21
CA TYR A 219 9.04 -5.38 -4.89
C TYR A 219 9.60 -5.66 -3.50
N VAL A 220 8.78 -6.26 -2.67
CA VAL A 220 9.13 -6.69 -1.31
C VAL A 220 9.22 -8.21 -1.30
N ARG A 221 10.25 -8.74 -0.68
CA ARG A 221 10.43 -10.17 -0.42
C ARG A 221 10.71 -10.37 1.07
N ASN A 222 9.87 -11.18 1.72
CA ASN A 222 10.00 -11.45 3.16
C ASN A 222 10.12 -10.16 3.97
N GLY A 223 9.22 -9.21 3.73
CA GLY A 223 9.15 -7.94 4.46
C GLY A 223 10.17 -6.88 4.06
N GLN A 224 11.15 -7.18 3.22
CA GLN A 224 12.20 -6.24 2.81
C GLN A 224 12.13 -5.94 1.31
N VAL A 225 12.34 -4.69 0.91
CA VAL A 225 12.47 -4.32 -0.51
C VAL A 225 13.71 -5.00 -1.11
N ASP A 226 13.51 -5.75 -2.18
CA ASP A 226 14.57 -6.40 -2.94
C ASP A 226 14.97 -5.53 -4.13
N PHE A 227 15.95 -4.66 -3.93
CA PHE A 227 16.49 -3.78 -4.98
C PHE A 227 17.23 -4.52 -6.11
N GLY A 228 17.48 -5.82 -5.99
CA GLY A 228 18.08 -6.62 -7.05
C GLY A 228 17.07 -7.30 -7.98
N TYR A 229 15.79 -7.24 -7.64
CA TYR A 229 14.75 -7.96 -8.39
C TYR A 229 14.47 -7.31 -9.75
N THR A 230 14.44 -8.14 -10.80
CA THR A 230 13.94 -7.76 -12.12
C THR A 230 13.00 -8.85 -12.61
N GLY A 231 11.79 -8.50 -13.00
CA GLY A 231 10.77 -9.45 -13.44
C GLY A 231 9.34 -8.91 -13.25
N VAL A 232 8.36 -9.80 -13.45
CA VAL A 232 6.93 -9.45 -13.36
C VAL A 232 6.37 -9.87 -12.01
N ILE A 233 5.67 -8.95 -11.36
CA ILE A 233 4.99 -9.19 -10.08
C ILE A 233 3.55 -8.69 -10.17
N GLU A 234 2.64 -9.48 -9.61
CA GLU A 234 1.26 -9.08 -9.40
C GLU A 234 1.18 -8.04 -8.27
N GLY A 235 0.43 -6.97 -8.53
CA GLY A 235 0.10 -5.93 -7.58
C GLY A 235 -1.39 -5.66 -7.53
N LYS A 236 -1.81 -4.81 -6.58
CA LYS A 236 -3.20 -4.36 -6.45
C LYS A 236 -3.25 -2.85 -6.39
N LYS A 237 -4.21 -2.27 -7.14
CA LYS A 237 -4.54 -0.85 -7.07
C LYS A 237 -6.06 -0.74 -6.83
N GLY A 238 -6.43 -0.50 -5.56
CA GLY A 238 -7.81 -0.66 -5.14
C GLY A 238 -8.24 -2.13 -5.20
N SER A 239 -9.35 -2.42 -5.88
CA SER A 239 -9.87 -3.77 -6.11
C SER A 239 -9.31 -4.47 -7.35
N ARG A 240 -8.60 -3.76 -8.24
CA ARG A 240 -8.04 -4.30 -9.48
C ARG A 240 -6.67 -4.91 -9.23
N SER A 241 -6.45 -6.14 -9.70
CA SER A 241 -5.14 -6.78 -9.82
C SER A 241 -4.51 -6.40 -11.15
N TYR A 242 -3.20 -6.17 -11.15
CA TYR A 242 -2.40 -5.91 -12.34
C TYR A 242 -1.04 -6.58 -12.19
N GLN A 243 -0.32 -6.73 -13.30
CA GLN A 243 1.02 -7.29 -13.32
C GLN A 243 1.98 -6.24 -13.86
N TYR A 244 2.89 -5.77 -12.99
CA TYR A 244 3.92 -4.80 -13.35
C TYR A 244 5.27 -5.46 -13.63
N TYR A 245 6.00 -4.86 -14.55
CA TYR A 245 7.41 -5.18 -14.76
C TYR A 245 8.29 -4.34 -13.84
N PHE A 246 9.08 -5.00 -13.02
CA PHE A 246 10.02 -4.39 -12.09
C PHE A 246 11.44 -4.45 -12.64
N ILE A 247 12.19 -3.38 -12.44
CA ILE A 247 13.63 -3.30 -12.73
C ILE A 247 14.33 -2.80 -11.47
N ASN A 248 15.32 -3.55 -10.99
CA ASN A 248 16.04 -3.20 -9.76
C ASN A 248 15.08 -2.93 -8.58
N GLY A 249 14.08 -3.79 -8.44
CA GLY A 249 13.09 -3.72 -7.36
C GLY A 249 12.01 -2.67 -7.51
N LYS A 250 12.07 -1.77 -8.51
CA LYS A 250 11.07 -0.71 -8.72
C LYS A 250 10.21 -1.01 -9.94
N ALA A 251 8.90 -0.82 -9.81
CA ALA A 251 7.97 -0.88 -10.94
C ALA A 251 8.35 0.19 -11.98
N ASN A 252 8.48 -0.22 -13.22
CA ASN A 252 8.81 0.68 -14.32
C ASN A 252 7.53 1.13 -15.04
N GLU A 253 6.87 2.14 -14.51
CA GLU A 253 5.59 2.67 -15.01
C GLU A 253 5.68 3.29 -16.43
N ASN A 254 6.90 3.52 -16.94
CA ASN A 254 7.12 4.05 -18.29
C ASN A 254 7.44 2.94 -19.32
N LEU A 255 7.52 1.69 -18.89
CA LEU A 255 7.88 0.59 -19.80
C LEU A 255 6.74 0.34 -20.77
N THR A 256 7.01 0.54 -22.06
CA THR A 256 6.09 0.17 -23.15
C THR A 256 6.87 -0.59 -24.22
N GLY A 257 6.36 -1.75 -24.61
CA GLY A 257 6.98 -2.58 -25.64
C GLY A 257 6.84 -4.08 -25.38
N VAL A 258 7.61 -4.86 -26.14
CA VAL A 258 7.60 -6.33 -26.09
C VAL A 258 8.90 -6.86 -25.54
N PHE A 259 8.83 -7.70 -24.50
CA PHE A 259 9.98 -8.22 -23.77
C PHE A 259 9.88 -9.75 -23.60
N TYR A 260 11.01 -10.45 -23.73
CA TYR A 260 11.09 -11.86 -23.35
C TYR A 260 11.27 -11.94 -21.83
N THR A 261 10.30 -12.52 -21.16
CA THR A 261 10.32 -12.62 -19.70
C THR A 261 9.45 -13.79 -19.22
N LYS A 262 9.37 -13.96 -17.92
CA LYS A 262 8.55 -14.98 -17.26
C LYS A 262 7.38 -14.33 -16.52
N VAL A 263 6.15 -14.73 -16.85
CA VAL A 263 4.92 -14.30 -16.20
C VAL A 263 4.20 -15.53 -15.67
N ASN A 264 3.85 -15.55 -14.38
CA ASN A 264 3.17 -16.67 -13.72
C ASN A 264 3.82 -18.05 -14.00
N GLY A 265 5.15 -18.07 -14.05
CA GLY A 265 5.92 -19.30 -14.29
C GLY A 265 6.12 -19.66 -15.75
N ALA A 266 5.43 -19.04 -16.71
CA ALA A 266 5.56 -19.30 -18.15
C ALA A 266 6.50 -18.28 -18.81
N GLU A 267 7.50 -18.77 -19.56
CA GLU A 267 8.42 -17.93 -20.34
C GLU A 267 7.84 -17.64 -21.72
N GLY A 268 8.02 -16.38 -22.18
CA GLY A 268 7.51 -15.99 -23.50
C GLY A 268 7.80 -14.52 -23.82
N TRP A 269 7.36 -14.09 -24.99
CA TRP A 269 7.36 -12.69 -25.39
C TRP A 269 6.06 -12.05 -24.90
N TYR A 270 6.17 -11.11 -23.97
CA TYR A 270 5.04 -10.41 -23.37
C TYR A 270 5.06 -8.94 -23.71
N GLY A 271 3.88 -8.37 -23.94
CA GLY A 271 3.68 -6.94 -24.12
C GLY A 271 3.43 -6.22 -22.79
N PHE A 272 4.09 -5.08 -22.61
CA PHE A 272 3.84 -4.17 -21.50
C PHE A 272 3.47 -2.79 -22.02
N TYR A 273 2.48 -2.18 -21.42
CA TYR A 273 2.04 -0.81 -21.73
C TYR A 273 1.97 0.01 -20.45
N LYS A 274 2.76 1.09 -20.41
CA LYS A 274 2.89 1.94 -19.20
C LYS A 274 3.23 1.11 -17.95
N GLY A 275 4.11 0.10 -18.12
CA GLY A 275 4.59 -0.77 -17.05
C GLY A 275 3.70 -1.96 -16.71
N GLU A 276 2.44 -1.95 -17.10
CA GLU A 276 1.50 -3.04 -16.86
C GLU A 276 1.54 -4.07 -17.99
N LEU A 277 1.34 -5.35 -17.66
CA LEU A 277 1.12 -6.38 -18.67
C LEU A 277 -0.10 -5.99 -19.52
N ALA A 278 0.09 -6.00 -20.85
CA ALA A 278 -0.91 -5.52 -21.81
C ALA A 278 -2.08 -6.50 -21.97
N THR A 279 -2.77 -6.81 -20.88
CA THR A 279 -4.02 -7.54 -20.85
C THR A 279 -5.20 -6.58 -20.77
N SER A 280 -6.36 -6.99 -21.27
CA SER A 280 -7.61 -6.25 -21.16
C SER A 280 -8.72 -7.19 -20.72
N ASP A 281 -9.47 -6.75 -19.73
CA ASP A 281 -10.74 -7.38 -19.31
C ASP A 281 -11.94 -6.75 -20.06
N ASP A 282 -11.68 -6.05 -21.18
CA ASP A 282 -12.70 -5.28 -21.88
C ASP A 282 -13.81 -6.20 -22.37
N TYR A 283 -14.99 -5.95 -21.86
CA TYR A 283 -16.21 -6.68 -22.22
C TYR A 283 -16.58 -6.48 -23.70
N TYR A 284 -16.17 -5.35 -24.30
CA TYR A 284 -16.46 -4.97 -25.67
C TYR A 284 -15.52 -5.56 -26.73
N GLU A 285 -14.58 -6.43 -26.31
CA GLU A 285 -13.66 -7.13 -27.20
C GLU A 285 -12.88 -6.19 -28.16
N ALA A 286 -12.40 -5.07 -27.62
CA ALA A 286 -11.50 -4.21 -28.38
C ALA A 286 -10.30 -5.03 -28.88
N PRO A 287 -9.75 -4.74 -30.07
CA PRO A 287 -8.56 -5.42 -30.56
C PRO A 287 -7.42 -5.33 -29.54
N GLY A 288 -6.58 -6.39 -29.48
CA GLY A 288 -5.40 -6.35 -28.66
C GLY A 288 -4.42 -5.24 -29.09
N ARG A 289 -3.57 -4.81 -28.17
CA ARG A 289 -2.57 -3.79 -28.46
C ARG A 289 -1.52 -4.31 -29.43
N VAL A 290 -0.98 -3.39 -30.23
CA VAL A 290 0.24 -3.63 -30.97
C VAL A 290 1.37 -2.84 -30.30
N LEU A 291 2.43 -3.56 -29.93
CA LEU A 291 3.57 -2.98 -29.21
C LEU A 291 4.87 -3.29 -29.94
N SER A 292 5.83 -2.38 -29.88
CA SER A 292 7.10 -2.51 -30.57
C SER A 292 8.22 -3.13 -29.73
N ASN A 293 9.17 -3.74 -30.41
CA ASN A 293 10.51 -4.01 -29.93
C ASN A 293 11.52 -3.72 -31.05
N VAL A 294 12.78 -4.10 -30.86
CA VAL A 294 13.85 -3.90 -31.85
C VAL A 294 13.60 -4.63 -33.19
N SER A 295 12.72 -5.65 -33.22
CA SER A 295 12.45 -6.45 -34.41
C SER A 295 11.16 -6.12 -35.15
N GLY A 296 10.30 -5.25 -34.59
CA GLY A 296 9.04 -4.85 -35.23
C GLY A 296 7.91 -4.53 -34.28
N TRP A 297 6.71 -4.44 -34.83
CA TRP A 297 5.46 -4.18 -34.12
C TRP A 297 4.65 -5.47 -34.05
N TRP A 298 4.30 -5.89 -32.83
CA TRP A 298 3.72 -7.18 -32.54
C TRP A 298 2.36 -7.07 -31.85
N TYR A 299 1.45 -7.90 -32.29
CA TYR A 299 0.12 -8.01 -31.67
C TYR A 299 0.21 -8.76 -30.33
N ILE A 300 -0.40 -8.19 -29.34
CA ILE A 300 -0.48 -8.74 -27.98
C ILE A 300 -1.88 -9.30 -27.74
N ASN A 301 -1.96 -10.57 -27.42
CA ASN A 301 -3.21 -11.21 -27.06
C ASN A 301 -3.76 -10.58 -25.75
N PRO A 302 -4.94 -9.95 -25.78
CA PRO A 302 -5.45 -9.19 -24.64
C PRO A 302 -5.79 -10.05 -23.43
N LYS A 303 -5.97 -11.36 -23.58
CA LYS A 303 -6.28 -12.27 -22.47
C LYS A 303 -5.02 -12.77 -21.76
N THR A 304 -3.91 -12.87 -22.45
CA THR A 304 -2.69 -13.51 -21.92
C THR A 304 -1.51 -12.57 -21.79
N GLY A 305 -1.52 -11.42 -22.46
CA GLY A 305 -0.39 -10.50 -22.56
C GLY A 305 0.75 -11.03 -23.45
N LEU A 306 0.63 -12.22 -24.05
CA LEU A 306 1.61 -12.81 -24.94
C LEU A 306 1.52 -12.23 -26.36
N VAL A 307 2.66 -12.20 -27.04
CA VAL A 307 2.66 -12.01 -28.51
C VAL A 307 1.95 -13.20 -29.16
N ASP A 308 0.95 -12.91 -29.98
CA ASP A 308 0.29 -13.93 -30.81
C ASP A 308 0.84 -13.91 -32.24
N PHE A 309 1.77 -14.79 -32.52
CA PHE A 309 2.45 -14.89 -33.82
C PHE A 309 1.55 -15.41 -34.97
N ASN A 310 0.34 -15.89 -34.65
CA ASN A 310 -0.59 -16.42 -35.64
C ASN A 310 -1.79 -15.50 -35.87
N TYR A 311 -1.86 -14.37 -35.15
CA TYR A 311 -2.97 -13.46 -35.26
C TYR A 311 -3.01 -12.76 -36.61
N ASN A 312 -4.19 -12.73 -37.21
CA ASN A 312 -4.49 -11.94 -38.40
C ASN A 312 -5.76 -11.14 -38.14
N GLY A 313 -5.70 -9.81 -38.26
CA GLY A 313 -6.83 -8.95 -37.94
C GLY A 313 -6.40 -7.52 -37.63
N LEU A 314 -7.24 -6.79 -36.88
CA LEU A 314 -6.88 -5.45 -36.42
C LEU A 314 -6.22 -5.51 -35.05
N GLY A 315 -5.23 -4.66 -34.83
CA GLY A 315 -4.63 -4.34 -33.53
C GLY A 315 -4.62 -2.85 -33.32
N ILE A 316 -4.47 -2.39 -32.07
CA ILE A 316 -4.49 -0.96 -31.74
C ILE A 316 -3.17 -0.48 -31.18
N THR A 317 -2.79 0.74 -31.54
CA THR A 317 -1.88 1.59 -30.78
C THR A 317 -2.66 2.76 -30.20
N GLU A 318 -2.21 3.27 -29.09
CA GLU A 318 -2.80 4.42 -28.40
C GLU A 318 -1.75 5.50 -28.29
N ASP A 319 -2.07 6.71 -28.68
CA ASP A 319 -1.36 7.92 -28.30
C ASP A 319 -2.19 8.68 -27.24
N ASP A 320 -1.78 9.90 -26.88
CA ASP A 320 -2.37 10.64 -25.76
C ASP A 320 -3.88 10.92 -25.94
N ASP A 321 -4.40 10.91 -27.17
CA ASP A 321 -5.77 11.33 -27.49
C ASP A 321 -6.59 10.29 -28.26
N TRP A 322 -5.95 9.35 -29.00
CA TRP A 322 -6.66 8.52 -29.98
C TRP A 322 -6.13 7.08 -30.08
N TYR A 323 -7.05 6.17 -30.47
CA TYR A 323 -6.69 4.82 -30.92
C TYR A 323 -6.43 4.81 -32.44
N HIS A 324 -5.30 4.20 -32.83
CA HIS A 324 -4.99 3.90 -34.22
C HIS A 324 -5.14 2.42 -34.49
N TYR A 325 -5.87 2.06 -35.50
CA TYR A 325 -6.12 0.66 -35.88
C TYR A 325 -5.16 0.24 -36.98
N TRP A 326 -4.52 -0.89 -36.78
CA TRP A 326 -3.51 -1.44 -37.69
C TRP A 326 -3.87 -2.83 -38.15
N TYR A 327 -3.66 -3.12 -39.44
CA TYR A 327 -3.78 -4.46 -39.99
C TYR A 327 -2.56 -5.30 -39.61
N VAL A 328 -2.83 -6.40 -38.93
CA VAL A 328 -1.85 -7.35 -38.44
C VAL A 328 -1.96 -8.61 -39.27
N GLU A 329 -0.82 -9.13 -39.72
CA GLU A 329 -0.69 -10.40 -40.42
C GLU A 329 0.42 -11.24 -39.78
N ASN A 330 0.10 -12.47 -39.41
CA ASN A 330 1.03 -13.37 -38.70
C ASN A 330 1.66 -12.68 -37.46
N GLY A 331 0.85 -11.99 -36.69
CA GLY A 331 1.25 -11.33 -35.45
C GLY A 331 2.00 -10.01 -35.60
N GLN A 332 2.32 -9.55 -36.81
CA GLN A 332 3.01 -8.28 -37.08
C GLN A 332 2.16 -7.31 -37.89
N ILE A 333 2.39 -6.00 -37.69
CA ILE A 333 1.78 -4.98 -38.57
C ILE A 333 2.30 -5.21 -39.99
N ASN A 334 1.38 -5.37 -40.95
CA ASN A 334 1.70 -5.36 -42.36
C ASN A 334 1.55 -3.95 -42.96
N PHE A 335 2.59 -3.16 -42.91
CA PHE A 335 2.64 -1.80 -43.45
C PHE A 335 2.46 -1.73 -44.99
N ASN A 336 2.54 -2.85 -45.71
CA ASN A 336 2.35 -2.89 -47.17
C ASN A 336 0.90 -3.17 -47.54
N PHE A 337 0.04 -3.50 -46.59
CA PHE A 337 -1.36 -3.78 -46.88
C PHE A 337 -2.10 -2.52 -47.25
N ASN A 338 -2.75 -2.54 -48.41
CA ASN A 338 -3.65 -1.47 -48.88
C ASN A 338 -4.90 -2.15 -49.45
N GLY A 339 -6.06 -1.75 -48.94
CA GLY A 339 -7.33 -2.32 -49.41
C GLY A 339 -8.41 -2.36 -48.33
N LEU A 340 -9.37 -3.21 -48.56
CA LEU A 340 -10.49 -3.39 -47.66
C LEU A 340 -10.26 -4.60 -46.75
N TYR A 341 -10.60 -4.46 -45.51
CA TYR A 341 -10.59 -5.52 -44.53
C TYR A 341 -11.90 -5.58 -43.77
N ASN A 342 -12.48 -6.77 -43.67
CA ASN A 342 -13.72 -6.98 -42.93
C ASN A 342 -13.37 -7.38 -41.49
N TYR A 343 -13.57 -6.46 -40.53
CA TYR A 343 -13.32 -6.67 -39.12
C TYR A 343 -14.59 -7.16 -38.42
N HIS A 344 -14.55 -8.40 -37.92
CA HIS A 344 -15.66 -8.97 -37.18
C HIS A 344 -15.64 -8.57 -35.72
N THR A 345 -16.71 -7.97 -35.25
CA THR A 345 -16.95 -7.66 -33.85
C THR A 345 -18.13 -8.45 -33.30
N ARG A 346 -18.11 -8.77 -32.01
CA ARG A 346 -19.21 -9.51 -31.38
C ARG A 346 -20.52 -8.72 -31.30
N TYR A 347 -20.45 -7.40 -31.15
CA TYR A 347 -21.58 -6.54 -30.89
C TYR A 347 -22.11 -5.83 -32.15
N TYR A 348 -21.18 -5.41 -33.02
CA TYR A 348 -21.55 -4.63 -34.23
C TYR A 348 -21.46 -5.47 -35.50
N GLY A 349 -21.20 -6.79 -35.37
CA GLY A 349 -21.05 -7.64 -36.53
C GLY A 349 -19.78 -7.33 -37.33
N ASP A 350 -19.92 -7.41 -38.66
CA ASP A 350 -18.83 -7.19 -39.61
C ASP A 350 -18.73 -5.70 -39.98
N ILE A 351 -17.60 -5.08 -39.68
CA ILE A 351 -17.30 -3.68 -40.02
C ILE A 351 -16.27 -3.67 -41.14
N LEU A 352 -16.62 -3.08 -42.29
CA LEU A 352 -15.67 -2.90 -43.38
C LEU A 352 -14.72 -1.75 -43.09
N CYS A 353 -13.40 -2.01 -43.18
CA CYS A 353 -12.37 -1.04 -42.92
C CYS A 353 -11.55 -0.74 -44.19
N CYS A 354 -11.28 0.55 -44.43
CA CYS A 354 -10.38 1.00 -45.49
C CYS A 354 -8.98 1.15 -44.91
N ILE A 355 -8.02 0.39 -45.44
CA ILE A 355 -6.65 0.37 -44.92
C ILE A 355 -5.70 0.92 -45.96
N THR A 356 -4.85 1.87 -45.53
CA THR A 356 -3.77 2.46 -46.31
C THR A 356 -2.46 2.30 -45.53
N ASN A 357 -1.44 1.71 -46.15
CA ASN A 357 -0.13 1.45 -45.53
C ASN A 357 -0.25 0.73 -44.18
N GLY A 358 -1.14 -0.24 -44.09
CA GLY A 358 -1.38 -1.05 -42.89
C GLY A 358 -2.23 -0.38 -41.81
N GLN A 359 -2.58 0.89 -41.94
CA GLN A 359 -3.41 1.62 -40.98
C GLN A 359 -4.83 1.80 -41.53
N VAL A 360 -5.84 1.68 -40.68
CA VAL A 360 -7.19 2.16 -41.01
C VAL A 360 -7.09 3.67 -41.27
N ASP A 361 -7.48 4.08 -42.49
CA ASP A 361 -7.19 5.42 -42.98
C ASP A 361 -8.17 6.46 -42.41
N PRO A 362 -7.77 7.31 -41.46
CA PRO A 362 -8.66 8.29 -40.85
C PRO A 362 -9.16 9.37 -41.81
N ASN A 363 -8.57 9.48 -43.01
CA ASN A 363 -8.98 10.45 -44.02
C ASN A 363 -10.10 9.94 -44.90
N VAL A 364 -10.45 8.66 -44.87
CA VAL A 364 -11.57 8.10 -45.62
C VAL A 364 -12.88 8.41 -44.90
N ASN A 365 -13.54 9.48 -45.35
CA ASN A 365 -14.82 9.96 -44.81
C ASN A 365 -15.79 10.19 -45.97
N GLY A 366 -17.03 9.75 -45.82
CA GLY A 366 -18.07 9.92 -46.82
C GLY A 366 -18.54 8.61 -47.45
N VAL A 367 -19.23 8.70 -48.60
CA VAL A 367 -19.77 7.53 -49.28
C VAL A 367 -18.92 7.16 -50.51
N TYR A 368 -18.65 5.87 -50.67
CA TYR A 368 -17.81 5.35 -51.72
C TYR A 368 -18.45 4.13 -52.37
N GLN A 369 -18.40 4.08 -53.72
CA GLN A 369 -18.87 2.91 -54.45
C GLN A 369 -17.76 1.85 -54.48
N LEU A 370 -18.00 0.71 -53.87
CA LEU A 370 -17.02 -0.36 -53.70
C LEU A 370 -17.63 -1.70 -54.12
N THR A 371 -16.75 -2.59 -54.62
CA THR A 371 -17.14 -3.97 -54.88
C THR A 371 -16.56 -4.87 -53.76
N VAL A 372 -17.46 -5.40 -52.95
CA VAL A 372 -17.11 -6.31 -51.83
C VAL A 372 -17.76 -7.65 -52.10
N ASN A 373 -16.99 -8.74 -52.07
CA ASN A 373 -17.48 -10.10 -52.34
C ASN A 373 -18.24 -10.23 -53.68
N GLY A 374 -17.83 -9.45 -54.70
CA GLY A 374 -18.44 -9.46 -56.02
C GLY A 374 -19.73 -8.65 -56.16
N GLN A 375 -20.19 -7.99 -55.11
CA GLN A 375 -21.32 -7.07 -55.13
C GLN A 375 -20.85 -5.62 -55.05
N THR A 376 -21.37 -4.78 -55.93
CA THR A 376 -21.04 -3.35 -55.96
C THR A 376 -22.16 -2.55 -55.31
N ASN A 377 -21.80 -1.90 -54.19
CA ASN A 377 -22.69 -1.07 -53.41
C ASN A 377 -22.04 0.27 -53.04
N TRP A 378 -22.83 1.21 -52.51
CA TRP A 378 -22.32 2.42 -51.90
C TRP A 378 -22.25 2.25 -50.40
N TYR A 379 -21.02 2.36 -49.86
CA TYR A 379 -20.71 2.20 -48.44
C TYR A 379 -20.40 3.55 -47.80
N GLY A 380 -20.89 3.76 -46.61
CA GLY A 380 -20.52 4.93 -45.79
C GLY A 380 -19.34 4.66 -44.88
N PHE A 381 -18.41 5.61 -44.82
CA PHE A 381 -17.22 5.52 -43.96
C PHE A 381 -17.07 6.80 -43.14
N PHE A 382 -16.69 6.60 -41.88
CA PHE A 382 -16.19 7.63 -41.01
C PHE A 382 -14.83 7.19 -40.44
N GLN A 383 -13.79 8.01 -40.65
CA GLN A 383 -12.41 7.70 -40.28
C GLN A 383 -11.93 6.31 -40.72
N GLY A 384 -12.29 5.89 -41.91
CA GLY A 384 -11.90 4.63 -42.52
C GLY A 384 -12.67 3.41 -42.08
N MET A 385 -13.62 3.53 -41.17
CA MET A 385 -14.50 2.45 -40.72
C MET A 385 -15.91 2.66 -41.30
N GLN A 386 -16.54 1.57 -41.72
CA GLN A 386 -17.93 1.59 -42.12
C GLN A 386 -18.82 2.08 -40.99
N THR A 387 -19.73 2.99 -41.28
CA THR A 387 -20.63 3.59 -40.29
C THR A 387 -22.09 3.40 -40.70
N GLU A 388 -22.96 3.31 -39.72
CA GLU A 388 -24.41 3.07 -39.85
C GLU A 388 -25.17 4.34 -39.47
N ASP A 389 -26.39 4.48 -39.99
CA ASP A 389 -27.36 5.53 -39.64
C ASP A 389 -26.81 6.98 -39.72
N GLU A 390 -25.86 7.22 -40.63
CA GLU A 390 -25.15 8.49 -40.76
C GLU A 390 -25.49 9.22 -42.07
N VAL A 391 -25.48 10.56 -42.05
CA VAL A 391 -25.54 11.42 -43.24
C VAL A 391 -24.13 11.79 -43.67
N LEU A 392 -23.68 11.26 -44.78
CA LEU A 392 -22.32 11.39 -45.26
C LEU A 392 -22.25 12.09 -46.62
N MET A 393 -21.17 12.86 -46.83
CA MET A 393 -20.94 13.52 -48.11
C MET A 393 -20.23 12.57 -49.08
N ASN A 394 -20.73 12.53 -50.32
CA ASN A 394 -20.01 11.91 -51.43
C ASN A 394 -18.81 12.80 -51.82
N PRO A 395 -17.56 12.33 -51.69
CA PRO A 395 -16.38 13.13 -51.96
C PRO A 395 -16.17 13.45 -53.46
N TYR A 396 -16.90 12.76 -54.35
CA TYR A 396 -16.74 12.95 -55.80
C TYR A 396 -17.62 14.09 -56.36
N ASP A 397 -18.82 14.30 -55.81
CA ASP A 397 -19.79 15.28 -56.34
C ASP A 397 -20.37 16.23 -55.27
N GLY A 398 -20.04 16.00 -53.99
CA GLY A 398 -20.51 16.82 -52.88
C GLY A 398 -21.97 16.59 -52.48
N SER A 399 -22.63 15.58 -53.03
CA SER A 399 -23.98 15.19 -52.63
C SER A 399 -23.96 14.53 -51.24
N TRP A 400 -25.11 14.62 -50.54
CA TRP A 400 -25.27 14.03 -49.20
C TRP A 400 -26.18 12.81 -49.27
N TRP A 401 -25.77 11.73 -48.61
CA TRP A 401 -26.42 10.45 -48.63
C TRP A 401 -26.58 9.90 -47.22
N TYR A 402 -27.72 9.23 -46.97
CA TYR A 402 -27.97 8.54 -45.73
C TYR A 402 -27.55 7.07 -45.86
N THR A 403 -26.85 6.54 -44.87
CA THR A 403 -26.53 5.11 -44.72
C THR A 403 -27.54 4.50 -43.76
N GLY A 404 -28.00 3.29 -44.05
CA GLY A 404 -28.86 2.52 -43.16
C GLY A 404 -28.08 1.75 -42.12
N ASP A 405 -28.77 0.92 -41.35
CA ASP A 405 -28.27 0.06 -40.30
C ASP A 405 -27.30 -1.05 -40.79
N ASP A 406 -27.14 -1.22 -42.09
CA ASP A 406 -26.17 -2.09 -42.73
C ASP A 406 -24.93 -1.33 -43.25
N GLY A 407 -24.84 -0.03 -43.01
CA GLY A 407 -23.78 0.87 -43.46
C GLY A 407 -23.73 1.09 -44.96
N LEU A 408 -24.80 0.71 -45.71
CA LEU A 408 -24.96 0.98 -47.11
C LEU A 408 -25.85 2.22 -47.34
N VAL A 409 -25.64 2.91 -48.45
CA VAL A 409 -26.51 4.03 -48.83
C VAL A 409 -27.94 3.52 -49.07
N ASP A 410 -28.89 4.03 -48.29
CA ASP A 410 -30.31 3.75 -48.46
C ASP A 410 -30.93 4.75 -49.43
N PHE A 411 -31.05 4.35 -50.71
CA PHE A 411 -31.67 5.16 -51.75
C PHE A 411 -33.21 5.30 -51.60
N SER A 412 -33.81 4.55 -50.69
CA SER A 412 -35.24 4.60 -50.42
C SER A 412 -35.61 5.48 -49.22
N TYR A 413 -34.62 5.91 -48.46
CA TYR A 413 -34.85 6.70 -47.25
C TYR A 413 -35.60 8.00 -47.55
N THR A 414 -36.62 8.24 -46.76
CA THR A 414 -37.43 9.46 -46.82
C THR A 414 -37.73 9.87 -45.39
N GLY A 415 -37.04 10.88 -44.90
CA GLY A 415 -37.23 11.31 -43.52
C GLY A 415 -36.24 12.42 -43.16
N ILE A 416 -36.24 12.75 -41.91
CA ILE A 416 -35.24 13.67 -41.34
C ILE A 416 -34.10 12.80 -40.75
N ALA A 417 -32.91 12.95 -41.28
CA ALA A 417 -31.72 12.35 -40.75
C ALA A 417 -30.94 13.37 -39.88
N GLU A 418 -30.44 12.94 -38.78
CA GLU A 418 -29.67 13.78 -37.86
C GLU A 418 -28.18 13.51 -38.03
N ARG A 419 -27.37 14.57 -37.97
CA ARG A 419 -25.92 14.47 -38.02
C ARG A 419 -25.34 14.90 -36.70
N TYR A 420 -24.43 14.09 -36.19
CA TYR A 420 -23.73 14.32 -34.95
C TYR A 420 -22.24 14.60 -35.21
N ASP A 421 -21.62 15.42 -34.37
CA ASP A 421 -20.18 15.61 -34.40
C ASP A 421 -19.44 14.44 -33.73
N GLN A 422 -18.12 14.49 -33.77
CA GLN A 422 -17.26 13.50 -33.15
C GLN A 422 -17.41 13.36 -31.61
N ASN A 423 -18.09 14.31 -30.97
CA ASN A 423 -18.37 14.31 -29.54
C ASN A 423 -19.76 13.76 -29.21
N GLY A 424 -20.56 13.43 -30.25
CA GLY A 424 -21.93 13.01 -30.12
C GLY A 424 -22.93 14.16 -29.97
N ASP A 425 -22.51 15.41 -30.23
CA ASP A 425 -23.38 16.56 -30.21
C ASP A 425 -24.06 16.71 -31.59
N LYS A 426 -25.38 16.92 -31.57
CA LYS A 426 -26.12 17.10 -32.79
C LYS A 426 -25.64 18.34 -33.54
N PHE A 427 -25.13 18.13 -34.76
CA PHE A 427 -24.60 19.18 -35.58
C PHE A 427 -25.67 19.87 -36.44
N ASP A 428 -26.51 19.08 -37.14
CA ASP A 428 -27.63 19.54 -37.92
C ASP A 428 -28.62 18.40 -38.22
N SER A 429 -29.67 18.70 -38.98
CA SER A 429 -30.65 17.71 -39.42
C SER A 429 -30.96 17.99 -40.91
N TRP A 430 -31.06 16.94 -41.69
CA TRP A 430 -31.27 16.96 -43.11
C TRP A 430 -32.57 16.23 -43.50
#